data_a4a009619190edb71f8463937f088791
#
_entry.id   a4a009619190edb71f8463937f088791
#
_cell.length_a   1.000
_cell.length_b   1.000
_cell.length_c   1.000
_cell.angle_alpha   90.00
_cell.angle_beta   90.00
_cell.angle_gamma   90.00
#
_symmetry.space_group_name_H-M   'P 1'
#
loop_
_entity.id
_entity.type
_entity.pdbx_description
1 polymer ?
#
loop_
_entity_poly.entity_id
_entity_poly.type
_entity_poly.pdbx_seq_one_letter_code
_entity_poly.pdbx_strand_id
1 'polypeptide(L)' 'DIEAEKAKLDKDIAYNQGFMRSVQAKLSNERFIASAPDKVIDIEKRKLADAKAKLEVAVSQRAALD' A
#
# COMPACT_ATOMS: atom_id res chain seq x y z
N ASP A 1 -9.48 2.03 23.90
CA ASP A 1 -8.39 2.96 24.18
C ASP A 1 -7.92 3.68 22.93
N ILE A 2 -8.05 4.99 22.91
CA ILE A 2 -7.71 5.84 21.75
C ILE A 2 -6.22 5.71 21.40
N GLU A 3 -5.35 5.68 22.40
CA GLU A 3 -3.91 5.56 22.15
C GLU A 3 -3.55 4.24 21.50
N ALA A 4 -4.19 3.15 21.91
CA ALA A 4 -3.99 1.85 21.30
C ALA A 4 -4.51 1.83 19.86
N GLU A 5 -5.66 2.47 19.60
CA GLU A 5 -6.21 2.58 18.25
C GLU A 5 -5.30 3.40 17.33
N LYS A 6 -4.77 4.51 17.83
CA LYS A 6 -3.82 5.33 17.08
C LYS A 6 -2.56 4.53 16.72
N ALA A 7 -2.02 3.79 17.69
CA ALA A 7 -0.83 2.97 17.48
C ALA A 7 -1.07 1.90 16.42
N LYS A 8 -2.24 1.26 16.45
CA LYS A 8 -2.61 0.25 15.46
C LYS A 8 -2.71 0.85 14.06
N LEU A 9 -3.36 2.01 13.95
CA LEU A 9 -3.50 2.70 12.66
C LEU A 9 -2.15 3.16 12.14
N ASP A 10 -1.25 3.64 13.01
CA ASP A 10 0.10 4.03 12.61
C ASP A 10 0.87 2.84 12.02
N LYS A 11 0.72 1.66 12.61
CA LYS A 11 1.34 0.43 12.08
C LYS A 11 0.74 0.05 10.73
N ASP A 12 -0.58 0.13 10.60
CA ASP A 12 -1.26 -0.17 9.33
C ASP A 12 -0.82 0.79 8.23
N ILE A 13 -0.71 2.07 8.55
CA ILE A 13 -0.23 3.10 7.61
C ILE A 13 1.19 2.76 7.16
N ALA A 14 2.10 2.49 8.10
CA ALA A 14 3.48 2.16 7.78
C ALA A 14 3.59 0.90 6.92
N TYR A 15 2.81 -0.12 7.25
CA TYR A 15 2.78 -1.37 6.49
C TYR A 15 2.33 -1.13 5.04
N ASN A 16 1.22 -0.42 4.87
CA ASN A 16 0.68 -0.16 3.54
C ASN A 16 1.60 0.75 2.72
N GLN A 17 2.24 1.72 3.34
CA GLN A 17 3.24 2.57 2.66
C GLN A 17 4.41 1.73 2.16
N GLY A 18 4.94 0.83 3.00
CA GLY A 18 6.04 -0.05 2.61
C GLY A 18 5.65 -1.00 1.49
N PHE A 19 4.44 -1.56 1.57
CA PHE A 19 3.91 -2.43 0.54
C PHE A 19 3.76 -1.70 -0.79
N MET A 20 3.22 -0.48 -0.77
CA MET A 20 3.08 0.35 -1.98
C MET A 20 4.42 0.63 -2.62
N ARG A 21 5.42 1.01 -1.82
CA ARG A 21 6.78 1.29 -2.33
C ARG A 21 7.37 0.06 -3.01
N SER A 22 7.17 -1.12 -2.41
CA SER A 22 7.65 -2.38 -2.96
C SER A 22 7.03 -2.67 -4.33
N VAL A 23 5.71 -2.50 -4.44
CA VAL A 23 5.01 -2.73 -5.71
C VAL A 23 5.40 -1.67 -6.74
N GLN A 24 5.48 -0.41 -6.34
CA GLN A 24 5.90 0.68 -7.22
C GLN A 24 7.31 0.45 -7.77
N ALA A 25 8.22 -0.05 -6.93
CA ALA A 25 9.57 -0.38 -7.36
C ALA A 25 9.56 -1.46 -8.44
N LYS A 26 8.74 -2.49 -8.29
CA LYS A 26 8.58 -3.52 -9.32
C LYS A 26 8.05 -2.95 -10.62
N LEU A 27 7.01 -2.13 -10.55
CA LEU A 27 6.37 -1.54 -11.72
C LEU A 27 7.24 -0.49 -12.41
N SER A 28 8.23 0.06 -11.70
CA SER A 28 9.21 1.00 -12.25
C SER A 28 10.44 0.30 -12.81
N ASN A 29 10.59 -1.00 -12.57
CA ASN A 29 11.74 -1.77 -13.02
C ASN A 29 11.51 -2.24 -14.46
N GLU A 30 12.28 -1.70 -15.40
CA GLU A 30 12.13 -2.01 -16.82
C GLU A 30 12.33 -3.51 -17.11
N ARG A 31 13.25 -4.16 -16.42
CA ARG A 31 13.49 -5.59 -16.60
C ARG A 31 12.30 -6.41 -16.17
N PHE A 32 11.69 -6.04 -15.04
CA PHE A 32 10.49 -6.71 -14.56
C PHE A 32 9.35 -6.55 -15.58
N ILE A 33 9.10 -5.33 -16.03
CA ILE A 33 8.03 -5.03 -17.00
C ILE A 33 8.26 -5.79 -18.31
N ALA A 34 9.51 -5.86 -18.78
CA ALA A 34 9.86 -6.52 -20.04
C ALA A 34 9.72 -8.04 -19.94
N SER A 35 9.99 -8.64 -18.78
CA SER A 35 10.03 -10.10 -18.64
C SER A 35 8.78 -10.70 -18.00
N ALA A 36 8.01 -9.92 -17.25
CA ALA A 36 6.81 -10.45 -16.60
C ALA A 36 5.65 -10.56 -17.59
N PRO A 37 4.84 -11.62 -17.50
CA PRO A 37 3.60 -11.70 -18.29
C PRO A 37 2.65 -10.58 -17.94
N ASP A 38 1.83 -10.16 -18.90
CA ASP A 38 0.84 -9.08 -18.70
C ASP A 38 -0.06 -9.37 -17.49
N LYS A 39 -0.43 -10.62 -17.30
CA LYS A 39 -1.27 -11.03 -16.16
C LYS A 39 -0.60 -10.72 -14.83
N VAL A 40 0.70 -10.94 -14.72
CA VAL A 40 1.45 -10.65 -13.49
C VAL A 40 1.53 -9.14 -13.25
N ILE A 41 1.75 -8.38 -14.30
CA ILE A 41 1.77 -6.91 -14.22
C ILE A 41 0.41 -6.39 -13.75
N ASP A 42 -0.69 -6.92 -14.29
CA ASP A 42 -2.04 -6.53 -13.89
C ASP A 42 -2.30 -6.84 -12.40
N ILE A 43 -1.84 -7.99 -11.92
CA ILE A 43 -1.95 -8.36 -10.51
C ILE A 43 -1.21 -7.35 -9.64
N GLU A 44 0.01 -6.97 -10.02
CA GLU A 44 0.80 -6.00 -9.26
C GLU A 44 0.12 -4.63 -9.23
N LYS A 45 -0.46 -4.20 -10.36
CA LYS A 45 -1.23 -2.95 -10.41
C LYS A 45 -2.45 -2.97 -9.50
N ARG A 46 -3.15 -4.10 -9.41
CA ARG A 46 -4.28 -4.27 -8.50
C ARG A 46 -3.85 -4.21 -7.05
N LYS A 47 -2.73 -4.86 -6.72
CA LYS A 47 -2.15 -4.81 -5.37
C LYS A 47 -1.84 -3.37 -4.97
N LEU A 48 -1.30 -2.59 -5.89
CA LEU A 48 -0.99 -1.18 -5.65
C LEU A 48 -2.28 -0.39 -5.37
N ALA A 49 -3.30 -0.57 -6.19
CA ALA A 49 -4.59 0.12 -6.02
C ALA A 49 -5.25 -0.25 -4.69
N ASP A 50 -5.22 -1.53 -4.32
CA ASP A 50 -5.79 -2.01 -3.06
C ASP A 50 -5.05 -1.44 -1.86
N ALA A 51 -3.72 -1.43 -1.90
CA ALA A 51 -2.90 -0.87 -0.82
C ALA A 51 -3.13 0.62 -0.66
N LYS A 52 -3.26 1.34 -1.78
CA LYS A 52 -3.55 2.77 -1.77
C LYS A 52 -4.91 3.05 -1.12
N ALA A 53 -5.94 2.27 -1.46
CA ALA A 53 -7.26 2.42 -0.88
C ALA A 53 -7.24 2.16 0.63
N LYS A 54 -6.57 1.10 1.06
CA LYS A 54 -6.42 0.78 2.48
C LYS A 54 -5.68 1.87 3.22
N LEU A 55 -4.64 2.42 2.61
CA LEU A 55 -3.86 3.50 3.19
C LEU A 55 -4.73 4.75 3.40
N GLU A 56 -5.51 5.12 2.40
CA GLU A 56 -6.40 6.29 2.50
C GLU A 56 -7.41 6.13 3.63
N VAL A 57 -7.99 4.95 3.78
CA VAL A 57 -8.92 4.65 4.89
C VAL A 57 -8.22 4.77 6.24
N ALA A 58 -7.04 4.16 6.37
CA ALA A 58 -6.29 4.20 7.62
C ALA A 58 -5.88 5.61 8.00
N VAL A 59 -5.44 6.42 7.04
CA VAL A 59 -5.07 7.82 7.26
C VAL A 59 -6.29 8.63 7.71
N SER A 60 -7.44 8.43 7.06
CA SER A 60 -8.69 9.10 7.45
C SER A 60 -9.10 8.74 8.86
N GLN A 61 -9.05 7.46 9.21
CA GLN A 61 -9.40 6.99 10.55
C GLN A 61 -8.45 7.54 11.60
N ARG A 62 -7.15 7.59 11.27
CA ARG A 62 -6.14 8.12 12.17
C ARG A 62 -6.37 9.61 12.43
N ALA A 63 -6.67 10.37 11.39
CA ALA A 63 -6.97 11.81 11.51
C ALA A 63 -8.22 12.06 12.35
N ALA A 64 -9.22 11.19 12.24
CA ALA A 64 -10.46 11.31 13.01
C ALA A 64 -10.24 11.11 14.51
N LEU A 65 -9.15 10.45 14.92
CA LEU A 65 -8.82 10.24 16.34
C LEU A 65 -8.03 11.40 16.94
N ASP A 66 -7.54 12.30 16.15
CA ASP A 66 -6.88 13.51 16.61
C ASP A 66 -7.91 14.60 16.93
#